data_e779d7273fc5a5d7032be2f631720b81
#
_entry.id   e779d7273fc5a5d7032be2f631720b81
#
_cell.length_a   1.000
_cell.length_b   1.000
_cell.length_c   1.000
_cell.angle_alpha   90.00
_cell.angle_beta   90.00
_cell.angle_gamma   90.00
#
_symmetry.space_group_name_H-M   'P 1'
#
loop_
_entity.id
_entity.type
_entity.pdbx_description
1 polymer ?
#
loop_
_entity_poly.entity_id
_entity_poly.type
_entity_poly.pdbx_seq_one_letter_code
_entity_poly.pdbx_strand_id
1 'polypeptide(L)'
;MGQIDSRAQQTAHAIWSAWTGGYRLTRLPKEIRPTNAADGWAAQLALAELAGPSYGYKFAATSKAGQAHIGVTRPLPGMLFADFRRDPGAVLPSAGLHMRVVEAEFAFLMGRDVPSGATAAEVVDAVDTLHLAIEVPDSRFEHFERAGEPALLADAACAGWFVLGPEVSDWRGLDLGAAETELWINGARAATGRGANVLGDPRAALASMADQLARFGTTLRADQVITTGTTTVPPPIAPSDHVQAKFGPLGSVSVSFAS
;
A
#
# COMPACT_ATOMS: atom_id res chain seq x y z
N MET A 1 5.88 3.68 25.76
CA MET A 1 6.36 2.80 24.67
C MET A 1 6.55 1.42 25.28
N GLY A 2 5.64 0.47 24.96
CA GLY A 2 5.74 -0.91 25.45
C GLY A 2 6.94 -1.61 24.80
N GLN A 3 7.59 -2.48 25.54
CA GLN A 3 8.72 -3.29 25.06
C GLN A 3 8.20 -4.19 23.92
N ILE A 4 8.74 -4.03 22.70
CA ILE A 4 8.39 -4.89 21.57
C ILE A 4 8.88 -6.31 21.88
N ASP A 5 8.03 -7.30 21.61
CA ASP A 5 8.34 -8.72 21.81
C ASP A 5 9.60 -9.09 21.01
N SER A 6 10.53 -9.80 21.63
CA SER A 6 11.78 -10.25 20.99
C SER A 6 11.53 -11.06 19.71
N ARG A 7 10.41 -11.79 19.62
CA ARG A 7 9.98 -12.50 18.42
C ARG A 7 9.59 -11.55 17.29
N ALA A 8 8.84 -10.48 17.59
CA ALA A 8 8.46 -9.47 16.62
C ALA A 8 9.71 -8.77 16.03
N GLN A 9 10.69 -8.44 16.87
CA GLN A 9 11.96 -7.87 16.43
C GLN A 9 12.75 -8.82 15.53
N GLN A 10 12.85 -10.10 15.89
CA GLN A 10 13.54 -11.11 15.06
C GLN A 10 12.84 -11.30 13.71
N THR A 11 11.50 -11.29 13.69
CA THR A 11 10.71 -11.31 12.46
C THR A 11 11.01 -10.10 11.58
N ALA A 12 10.97 -8.91 12.16
CA ALA A 12 11.29 -7.66 11.48
C ALA A 12 12.71 -7.66 10.88
N HIS A 13 13.69 -8.10 11.66
CA HIS A 13 15.08 -8.24 11.17
C HIS A 13 15.20 -9.21 9.99
N ALA A 14 14.51 -10.34 10.01
CA ALA A 14 14.52 -11.29 8.89
C ALA A 14 13.93 -10.67 7.62
N ILE A 15 12.80 -9.96 7.75
CA ILE A 15 12.13 -9.27 6.63
C ILE A 15 13.01 -8.11 6.12
N TRP A 16 13.54 -7.29 7.03
CA TRP A 16 14.39 -6.16 6.65
C TRP A 16 15.69 -6.61 5.96
N SER A 17 16.30 -7.69 6.44
CA SER A 17 17.48 -8.28 5.79
C SER A 17 17.18 -8.79 4.39
N ALA A 18 16.00 -9.38 4.17
CA ALA A 18 15.55 -9.79 2.84
C ALA A 18 15.30 -8.58 1.93
N TRP A 19 14.68 -7.52 2.49
CA TRP A 19 14.39 -6.29 1.75
C TRP A 19 15.67 -5.61 1.26
N THR A 20 16.59 -5.34 2.18
CA THR A 20 17.85 -4.64 1.88
C THR A 20 18.87 -5.51 1.14
N GLY A 21 18.85 -6.83 1.39
CA GLY A 21 19.71 -7.79 0.71
C GLY A 21 19.21 -8.21 -0.68
N GLY A 22 18.00 -7.82 -1.09
CA GLY A 22 17.44 -8.15 -2.41
C GLY A 22 17.16 -9.63 -2.62
N TYR A 23 17.01 -10.41 -1.54
CA TYR A 23 16.65 -11.84 -1.62
C TYR A 23 15.23 -12.08 -1.12
N ARG A 24 14.71 -13.30 -1.31
CA ARG A 24 13.37 -13.69 -0.90
C ARG A 24 13.39 -14.81 0.11
N LEU A 25 12.41 -14.75 1.02
CA LEU A 25 12.17 -15.76 2.04
C LEU A 25 11.17 -16.76 1.47
N THR A 26 11.55 -18.01 1.39
CA THR A 26 10.57 -19.09 1.10
C THR A 26 9.56 -19.19 2.25
N ARG A 27 10.05 -19.01 3.49
CA ARG A 27 9.26 -19.04 4.72
C ARG A 27 10.06 -18.47 5.89
N LEU A 28 9.40 -17.84 6.86
CA LEU A 28 10.02 -17.52 8.13
C LEU A 28 10.27 -18.78 8.97
N PRO A 29 11.41 -18.88 9.70
CA PRO A 29 11.63 -19.92 10.71
C PRO A 29 10.47 -20.03 11.69
N LYS A 30 10.16 -21.24 12.17
CA LYS A 30 8.99 -21.48 13.03
C LYS A 30 9.02 -20.65 14.31
N GLU A 31 10.18 -20.42 14.86
CA GLU A 31 10.45 -19.74 16.14
C GLU A 31 10.08 -18.26 16.09
N ILE A 32 10.23 -17.62 14.91
CA ILE A 32 9.97 -16.18 14.70
C ILE A 32 8.73 -15.91 13.85
N ARG A 33 8.09 -16.96 13.31
CA ARG A 33 6.93 -16.78 12.42
C ARG A 33 5.73 -16.25 13.20
N PRO A 34 5.10 -15.14 12.74
CA PRO A 34 3.85 -14.66 13.31
C PRO A 34 2.74 -15.71 13.09
N THR A 35 1.90 -15.91 14.11
CA THR A 35 0.86 -16.95 14.12
C THR A 35 -0.55 -16.41 13.99
N ASN A 36 -0.71 -15.11 14.20
CA ASN A 36 -1.98 -14.39 14.09
C ASN A 36 -1.73 -12.94 13.63
N ALA A 37 -2.80 -12.20 13.34
CA ALA A 37 -2.71 -10.84 12.83
C ALA A 37 -2.01 -9.87 13.81
N ALA A 38 -2.21 -10.04 15.12
CA ALA A 38 -1.56 -9.19 16.12
C ALA A 38 -0.03 -9.40 16.15
N ASP A 39 0.44 -10.65 16.04
CA ASP A 39 1.87 -10.96 15.91
C ASP A 39 2.45 -10.31 14.64
N GLY A 40 1.72 -10.41 13.51
CA GLY A 40 2.13 -9.80 12.24
C GLY A 40 2.23 -8.27 12.34
N TRP A 41 1.24 -7.65 12.96
CA TRP A 41 1.24 -6.20 13.19
C TRP A 41 2.38 -5.78 14.14
N ALA A 42 2.64 -6.51 15.22
CA ALA A 42 3.76 -6.25 16.12
C ALA A 42 5.12 -6.32 15.37
N ALA A 43 5.27 -7.28 14.47
CA ALA A 43 6.45 -7.38 13.62
C ALA A 43 6.56 -6.19 12.63
N GLN A 44 5.44 -5.71 12.08
CA GLN A 44 5.43 -4.52 11.22
C GLN A 44 5.81 -3.26 11.99
N LEU A 45 5.37 -3.11 13.24
CA LEU A 45 5.82 -2.01 14.11
C LEU A 45 7.33 -2.07 14.37
N ALA A 46 7.86 -3.27 14.64
CA ALA A 46 9.31 -3.46 14.79
C ALA A 46 10.08 -3.22 13.47
N LEU A 47 9.47 -3.54 12.32
CA LEU A 47 10.05 -3.25 11.00
C LEU A 47 10.20 -1.74 10.79
N ALA A 48 9.27 -0.92 11.27
CA ALA A 48 9.37 0.53 11.17
C ALA A 48 10.57 1.12 11.94
N GLU A 49 11.04 0.45 13.00
CA GLU A 49 12.26 0.86 13.70
C GLU A 49 13.52 0.65 12.84
N LEU A 50 13.49 -0.26 11.88
CA LEU A 50 14.58 -0.58 10.97
C LEU A 50 14.49 0.18 9.64
N ALA A 51 13.28 0.28 9.10
CA ALA A 51 13.01 0.89 7.78
C ALA A 51 12.91 2.42 7.82
N GLY A 52 12.90 3.01 9.02
CA GLY A 52 12.75 4.45 9.21
C GLY A 52 11.29 4.91 9.35
N PRO A 53 11.06 6.22 9.41
CA PRO A 53 9.75 6.77 9.74
C PRO A 53 8.70 6.41 8.71
N SER A 54 7.54 5.93 9.19
CA SER A 54 6.35 5.77 8.37
C SER A 54 5.64 7.12 8.23
N TYR A 55 5.20 7.42 6.99
CA TYR A 55 4.43 8.62 6.69
C TYR A 55 2.96 8.30 6.34
N GLY A 56 2.53 7.06 6.49
CA GLY A 56 1.17 6.66 6.23
C GLY A 56 1.01 5.17 6.00
N TYR A 57 -0.07 4.80 5.31
CA TYR A 57 -0.45 3.41 5.10
C TYR A 57 -0.89 3.14 3.66
N LYS A 58 -0.50 1.99 3.13
CA LYS A 58 -1.06 1.39 1.92
C LYS A 58 -2.12 0.35 2.30
N PHE A 59 -3.02 0.01 1.39
CA PHE A 59 -4.12 -0.90 1.66
C PHE A 59 -4.17 -2.03 0.64
N ALA A 60 -3.66 -3.20 1.00
CA ALA A 60 -3.66 -4.36 0.12
C ALA A 60 -5.00 -5.09 0.13
N ALA A 61 -5.33 -5.76 -0.98
CA ALA A 61 -6.49 -6.64 -1.13
C ALA A 61 -7.86 -5.94 -0.91
N THR A 62 -8.03 -4.76 -1.48
CA THR A 62 -9.27 -3.98 -1.40
C THR A 62 -10.37 -4.44 -2.36
N SER A 63 -10.19 -5.60 -3.00
CA SER A 63 -11.21 -6.26 -3.82
C SER A 63 -11.35 -7.74 -3.44
N LYS A 64 -12.50 -8.35 -3.78
CA LYS A 64 -12.68 -9.80 -3.57
C LYS A 64 -11.67 -10.64 -4.33
N ALA A 65 -11.31 -10.24 -5.55
CA ALA A 65 -10.29 -10.90 -6.34
C ALA A 65 -8.91 -10.80 -5.67
N GLY A 66 -8.53 -9.62 -5.17
CA GLY A 66 -7.28 -9.41 -4.42
C GLY A 66 -7.23 -10.24 -3.14
N GLN A 67 -8.34 -10.29 -2.38
CA GLN A 67 -8.44 -11.13 -1.18
C GLN A 67 -8.24 -12.62 -1.49
N ALA A 68 -8.88 -13.11 -2.54
CA ALA A 68 -8.74 -14.50 -2.98
C ALA A 68 -7.31 -14.79 -3.47
N HIS A 69 -6.67 -13.84 -4.17
CA HIS A 69 -5.32 -13.97 -4.70
C HIS A 69 -4.27 -14.21 -3.61
N ILE A 70 -4.34 -13.46 -2.51
CA ILE A 70 -3.37 -13.58 -1.41
C ILE A 70 -3.91 -14.38 -0.20
N GLY A 71 -5.05 -15.06 -0.37
CA GLY A 71 -5.60 -15.96 0.65
C GLY A 71 -6.04 -15.29 1.94
N VAL A 72 -6.60 -14.06 1.86
CA VAL A 72 -7.10 -13.31 3.02
C VAL A 72 -8.61 -13.06 2.91
N THR A 73 -9.25 -12.70 4.01
CA THR A 73 -10.69 -12.44 4.06
C THR A 73 -11.05 -10.97 4.21
N ARG A 74 -10.03 -10.11 4.31
CA ARG A 74 -10.15 -8.67 4.51
C ARG A 74 -8.94 -7.94 3.95
N PRO A 75 -9.04 -6.63 3.68
CA PRO A 75 -7.89 -5.83 3.32
C PRO A 75 -6.86 -5.75 4.44
N LEU A 76 -5.59 -5.60 4.08
CA LEU A 76 -4.46 -5.55 5.01
C LEU A 76 -3.77 -4.18 4.98
N PRO A 77 -3.61 -3.51 6.14
CA PRO A 77 -2.83 -2.29 6.23
C PRO A 77 -1.32 -2.59 6.20
N GLY A 78 -0.59 -1.85 5.38
CA GLY A 78 0.86 -1.86 5.32
C GLY A 78 1.41 -0.46 5.53
N MET A 79 2.48 -0.30 6.31
CA MET A 79 3.14 0.99 6.51
C MET A 79 3.88 1.42 5.25
N LEU A 80 3.80 2.71 4.92
CA LEU A 80 4.59 3.38 3.90
C LEU A 80 5.80 4.05 4.57
N PHE A 81 7.00 3.71 4.12
CA PHE A 81 8.24 4.24 4.68
C PHE A 81 8.83 5.36 3.81
N ALA A 82 9.35 6.41 4.44
CA ALA A 82 9.82 7.62 3.77
C ALA A 82 10.89 7.35 2.70
N ASP A 83 11.80 6.41 2.95
CA ASP A 83 12.87 6.06 2.03
C ASP A 83 12.39 5.41 0.73
N PHE A 84 11.15 4.93 0.69
CA PHE A 84 10.52 4.30 -0.48
C PHE A 84 9.51 5.22 -1.18
N ARG A 85 9.37 6.47 -0.74
CA ARG A 85 8.58 7.49 -1.44
C ARG A 85 9.40 8.15 -2.53
N ARG A 86 8.77 8.42 -3.67
CA ARG A 86 9.39 9.15 -4.79
C ARG A 86 8.42 10.19 -5.34
N ASP A 87 8.96 11.17 -6.03
CA ASP A 87 8.19 12.18 -6.73
C ASP A 87 7.76 11.68 -8.13
N PRO A 88 6.71 12.27 -8.72
CA PRO A 88 6.28 11.97 -10.08
C PRO A 88 7.44 12.14 -11.08
N GLY A 89 7.53 11.21 -12.04
CA GLY A 89 8.58 11.19 -13.03
C GLY A 89 9.91 10.59 -12.57
N ALA A 90 10.00 10.11 -11.33
CA ALA A 90 11.20 9.44 -10.83
C ALA A 90 11.56 8.19 -11.64
N VAL A 91 12.84 7.84 -11.60
CA VAL A 91 13.36 6.57 -12.12
C VAL A 91 13.57 5.63 -10.94
N LEU A 92 12.81 4.54 -10.90
CA LEU A 92 12.89 3.51 -9.85
C LEU A 92 13.88 2.42 -10.26
N PRO A 93 14.58 1.80 -9.28
CA PRO A 93 15.37 0.61 -9.58
C PRO A 93 14.44 -0.54 -9.99
N SER A 94 14.76 -1.21 -11.10
CA SER A 94 14.08 -2.44 -11.53
C SER A 94 14.71 -3.69 -10.91
N ALA A 95 16.01 -3.62 -10.60
CA ALA A 95 16.75 -4.69 -9.94
C ALA A 95 16.21 -4.93 -8.53
N GLY A 96 16.05 -6.20 -8.17
CA GLY A 96 15.57 -6.59 -6.84
C GLY A 96 14.05 -6.63 -6.69
N LEU A 97 13.27 -6.07 -7.63
CA LEU A 97 11.81 -6.23 -7.61
C LEU A 97 11.41 -7.68 -7.93
N HIS A 98 10.58 -8.24 -7.08
CA HIS A 98 10.09 -9.62 -7.21
C HIS A 98 8.69 -9.66 -7.87
N MET A 99 7.74 -8.89 -7.36
CA MET A 99 6.38 -8.89 -7.89
C MET A 99 6.30 -8.27 -9.30
N ARG A 100 7.10 -7.24 -9.55
CA ARG A 100 7.20 -6.57 -10.86
C ARG A 100 5.85 -6.19 -11.46
N VAL A 101 5.00 -5.57 -10.67
CA VAL A 101 3.70 -5.04 -11.08
C VAL A 101 3.59 -3.58 -10.67
N VAL A 102 2.62 -2.88 -11.24
CA VAL A 102 2.35 -1.48 -10.94
C VAL A 102 0.85 -1.28 -10.73
N GLU A 103 0.51 -0.38 -9.83
CA GLU A 103 -0.85 -0.12 -9.37
C GLU A 103 -1.20 1.36 -9.50
N ALA A 104 -2.42 1.65 -10.01
CA ALA A 104 -2.97 3.01 -10.04
C ALA A 104 -3.92 3.17 -8.85
N GLU A 105 -3.66 4.17 -8.00
CA GLU A 105 -4.36 4.35 -6.74
C GLU A 105 -4.79 5.78 -6.49
N PHE A 106 -5.83 5.95 -5.67
CA PHE A 106 -6.11 7.20 -4.98
C PHE A 106 -5.38 7.21 -3.63
N ALA A 107 -4.93 8.39 -3.20
CA ALA A 107 -4.26 8.57 -1.93
C ALA A 107 -4.83 9.82 -1.21
N PHE A 108 -5.23 9.66 0.04
CA PHE A 108 -5.73 10.74 0.88
C PHE A 108 -4.63 11.23 1.82
N LEU A 109 -4.42 12.54 1.88
CA LEU A 109 -3.62 13.18 2.92
C LEU A 109 -4.55 13.58 4.06
N MET A 110 -4.27 13.10 5.27
CA MET A 110 -5.08 13.43 6.44
C MET A 110 -4.75 14.82 6.96
N GLY A 111 -5.75 15.67 7.14
CA GLY A 111 -5.58 17.02 7.70
C GLY A 111 -5.67 17.07 9.23
N ARG A 112 -6.22 16.04 9.85
CA ARG A 112 -6.34 15.95 11.31
C ARG A 112 -6.37 14.50 11.79
N ASP A 113 -6.12 14.32 13.08
CA ASP A 113 -6.25 13.03 13.74
C ASP A 113 -7.68 12.51 13.70
N VAL A 114 -7.83 11.20 13.49
CA VAL A 114 -9.12 10.49 13.53
C VAL A 114 -9.21 9.72 14.84
N PRO A 115 -10.22 9.98 15.68
CA PRO A 115 -10.39 9.24 16.93
C PRO A 115 -10.79 7.78 16.66
N SER A 116 -10.50 6.90 17.62
CA SER A 116 -10.99 5.52 17.56
C SER A 116 -12.51 5.49 17.58
N GLY A 117 -13.11 4.69 16.70
CA GLY A 117 -14.56 4.57 16.56
C GLY A 117 -15.23 5.69 15.76
N ALA A 118 -14.46 6.52 15.07
CA ALA A 118 -15.00 7.53 14.15
C ALA A 118 -15.86 6.85 13.07
N THR A 119 -16.95 7.50 12.70
CA THR A 119 -17.80 7.09 11.57
C THR A 119 -17.08 7.29 10.24
N ALA A 120 -17.52 6.60 9.20
CA ALA A 120 -16.97 6.78 7.86
C ALA A 120 -17.00 8.25 7.38
N ALA A 121 -18.05 8.99 7.73
CA ALA A 121 -18.15 10.41 7.40
C ALA A 121 -17.09 11.24 8.13
N GLU A 122 -16.89 11.02 9.43
CA GLU A 122 -15.85 11.72 10.20
C GLU A 122 -14.43 11.40 9.72
N VAL A 123 -14.18 10.16 9.25
CA VAL A 123 -12.91 9.78 8.64
C VAL A 123 -12.67 10.57 7.34
N VAL A 124 -13.68 10.63 6.46
CA VAL A 124 -13.59 11.38 5.19
C VAL A 124 -13.47 12.89 5.44
N ASP A 125 -14.18 13.43 6.42
CA ASP A 125 -14.09 14.85 6.82
C ASP A 125 -12.72 15.21 7.39
N ALA A 126 -11.96 14.25 7.89
CA ALA A 126 -10.60 14.45 8.41
C ALA A 126 -9.55 14.59 7.30
N VAL A 127 -9.90 14.31 6.05
CA VAL A 127 -9.00 14.45 4.90
C VAL A 127 -8.77 15.92 4.56
N ASP A 128 -7.53 16.27 4.28
CA ASP A 128 -7.15 17.57 3.70
C ASP A 128 -7.24 17.51 2.17
N THR A 129 -6.39 16.70 1.54
CA THR A 129 -6.29 16.61 0.09
C THR A 129 -6.42 15.18 -0.43
N LEU A 130 -6.84 15.03 -1.69
CA LEU A 130 -6.81 13.81 -2.47
C LEU A 130 -5.71 13.91 -3.52
N HIS A 131 -4.96 12.85 -3.69
CA HIS A 131 -3.90 12.74 -4.68
C HIS A 131 -4.10 11.53 -5.59
N LEU A 132 -3.55 11.62 -6.79
CA LEU A 132 -3.34 10.47 -7.68
C LEU A 132 -2.02 9.80 -7.29
N ALA A 133 -1.94 8.47 -7.39
CA ALA A 133 -0.74 7.78 -6.97
C ALA A 133 -0.42 6.56 -7.85
N ILE A 134 0.85 6.16 -7.80
CA ILE A 134 1.33 4.86 -8.28
C ILE A 134 1.98 4.14 -7.12
N GLU A 135 1.58 2.88 -6.90
CA GLU A 135 2.31 1.94 -6.06
C GLU A 135 3.02 0.91 -6.94
N VAL A 136 4.23 0.54 -6.54
CA VAL A 136 4.98 -0.60 -7.06
C VAL A 136 5.18 -1.54 -5.88
N PRO A 137 4.21 -2.42 -5.61
CA PRO A 137 4.29 -3.32 -4.48
C PRO A 137 5.41 -4.34 -4.67
N ASP A 138 6.02 -4.74 -3.57
CA ASP A 138 6.99 -5.83 -3.58
C ASP A 138 6.91 -6.63 -2.28
N SER A 139 7.02 -7.96 -2.37
CA SER A 139 7.03 -8.84 -1.21
C SER A 139 8.41 -9.40 -0.95
N ARG A 140 8.71 -9.61 0.32
CA ARG A 140 9.94 -10.31 0.75
C ARG A 140 9.73 -11.81 0.79
N PHE A 141 8.53 -12.30 0.46
CA PHE A 141 8.26 -13.74 0.33
C PHE A 141 8.26 -14.18 -1.15
N GLU A 142 8.91 -15.33 -1.42
CA GLU A 142 8.95 -15.96 -2.74
C GLU A 142 7.53 -16.32 -3.24
N HIS A 143 6.68 -16.79 -2.34
CA HIS A 143 5.29 -17.16 -2.57
C HIS A 143 4.37 -16.37 -1.66
N PHE A 144 4.32 -15.04 -1.88
CA PHE A 144 3.54 -14.13 -1.04
C PHE A 144 2.05 -14.47 -1.05
N GLU A 145 1.52 -14.99 -2.14
CA GLU A 145 0.13 -15.44 -2.28
C GLU A 145 -0.23 -16.59 -1.33
N ARG A 146 0.76 -17.24 -0.73
CA ARG A 146 0.61 -18.37 0.23
C ARG A 146 1.18 -18.05 1.61
N ALA A 147 1.70 -16.85 1.81
CA ALA A 147 2.35 -16.48 3.07
C ALA A 147 1.36 -16.39 4.24
N GLY A 148 0.10 -16.02 3.94
CA GLY A 148 -0.97 -15.85 4.92
C GLY A 148 -0.97 -14.48 5.61
N GLU A 149 -2.13 -14.07 6.14
CA GLU A 149 -2.36 -12.77 6.76
C GLU A 149 -1.27 -12.35 7.77
N PRO A 150 -0.83 -13.20 8.73
CA PRO A 150 0.17 -12.78 9.71
C PRO A 150 1.52 -12.44 9.10
N ALA A 151 1.98 -13.23 8.12
CA ALA A 151 3.26 -13.01 7.46
C ALA A 151 3.19 -11.79 6.52
N LEU A 152 2.08 -11.61 5.80
CA LEU A 152 1.87 -10.43 4.94
C LEU A 152 1.78 -9.14 5.76
N LEU A 153 1.13 -9.14 6.93
CA LEU A 153 1.16 -8.00 7.83
C LEU A 153 2.57 -7.67 8.29
N ALA A 154 3.36 -8.67 8.66
CA ALA A 154 4.75 -8.48 9.05
C ALA A 154 5.61 -7.90 7.90
N ASP A 155 5.25 -8.23 6.64
CA ASP A 155 5.86 -7.75 5.40
C ASP A 155 5.27 -6.40 4.91
N ALA A 156 4.73 -5.60 5.80
CA ALA A 156 4.06 -4.33 5.51
C ALA A 156 3.05 -4.46 4.34
N ALA A 157 2.31 -5.57 4.27
CA ALA A 157 1.34 -5.89 3.24
C ALA A 157 1.90 -5.72 1.81
N CYS A 158 3.12 -6.18 1.58
CA CYS A 158 3.86 -6.03 0.32
C CYS A 158 4.15 -4.57 -0.07
N ALA A 159 4.32 -3.65 0.89
CA ALA A 159 4.74 -2.29 0.58
C ALA A 159 6.09 -2.28 -0.17
N GLY A 160 6.17 -1.44 -1.20
CA GLY A 160 7.35 -1.23 -2.04
C GLY A 160 7.56 0.25 -2.32
N TRP A 161 7.79 0.62 -3.57
CA TRP A 161 7.90 2.01 -3.96
C TRP A 161 6.53 2.67 -4.07
N PHE A 162 6.47 3.92 -3.67
CA PHE A 162 5.26 4.73 -3.75
C PHE A 162 5.54 6.10 -4.34
N VAL A 163 4.73 6.49 -5.33
CA VAL A 163 4.80 7.80 -5.99
C VAL A 163 3.52 8.56 -5.70
N LEU A 164 3.62 9.60 -4.88
CA LEU A 164 2.51 10.51 -4.61
C LEU A 164 2.47 11.57 -5.70
N GLY A 165 1.43 11.52 -6.50
CA GLY A 165 1.21 12.39 -7.65
C GLY A 165 0.49 13.70 -7.31
N PRO A 166 -0.08 14.37 -8.32
CA PRO A 166 -0.72 15.66 -8.14
C PRO A 166 -1.97 15.59 -7.24
N GLU A 167 -2.24 16.68 -6.59
CA GLU A 167 -3.50 16.93 -5.89
C GLU A 167 -4.67 17.03 -6.86
N VAL A 168 -5.82 16.53 -6.46
CA VAL A 168 -7.09 16.63 -7.18
C VAL A 168 -7.92 17.73 -6.53
N SER A 169 -8.12 18.82 -7.24
CA SER A 169 -8.92 19.96 -6.77
C SER A 169 -10.40 19.57 -6.62
N ASP A 170 -11.08 20.18 -5.65
CA ASP A 170 -12.54 20.04 -5.42
C ASP A 170 -13.04 18.59 -5.33
N TRP A 171 -12.17 17.67 -4.89
CA TRP A 171 -12.41 16.24 -4.90
C TRP A 171 -13.64 15.77 -4.10
N ARG A 172 -14.09 16.57 -3.12
CA ARG A 172 -15.21 16.19 -2.25
C ARG A 172 -16.53 16.04 -3.01
N GLY A 173 -16.73 16.84 -4.07
CA GLY A 173 -17.91 16.79 -4.94
C GLY A 173 -17.84 15.76 -6.05
N LEU A 174 -16.72 15.06 -6.24
CA LEU A 174 -16.53 14.11 -7.34
C LEU A 174 -17.12 12.72 -7.00
N ASP A 175 -17.64 12.04 -7.98
CA ASP A 175 -17.94 10.61 -7.91
C ASP A 175 -16.64 9.81 -8.15
N LEU A 176 -15.91 9.56 -7.06
CA LEU A 176 -14.64 8.83 -7.14
C LEU A 176 -14.85 7.37 -7.55
N GLY A 177 -16.00 6.78 -7.20
CA GLY A 177 -16.32 5.41 -7.60
C GLY A 177 -16.45 5.26 -9.12
N ALA A 178 -17.02 6.28 -9.79
CA ALA A 178 -17.16 6.31 -11.25
C ALA A 178 -15.89 6.75 -11.99
N ALA A 179 -14.89 7.32 -11.30
CA ALA A 179 -13.66 7.80 -11.92
C ALA A 179 -12.94 6.68 -12.66
N GLU A 180 -12.79 6.81 -13.97
CA GLU A 180 -12.07 5.85 -14.81
C GLU A 180 -10.56 5.97 -14.60
N THR A 181 -9.89 4.82 -14.58
CA THR A 181 -8.44 4.73 -14.40
C THR A 181 -7.82 3.85 -15.48
N GLU A 182 -6.64 4.24 -15.94
CA GLU A 182 -5.88 3.51 -16.94
C GLU A 182 -4.41 3.44 -16.54
N LEU A 183 -3.77 2.31 -16.78
CA LEU A 183 -2.33 2.17 -16.75
C LEU A 183 -1.80 2.01 -18.17
N TRP A 184 -0.83 2.84 -18.51
CA TRP A 184 -0.14 2.86 -19.80
C TRP A 184 1.32 2.52 -19.59
N ILE A 185 1.86 1.60 -20.38
CA ILE A 185 3.27 1.19 -20.36
C ILE A 185 3.85 1.44 -21.75
N ASN A 186 4.91 2.24 -21.83
CA ASN A 186 5.59 2.61 -23.08
C ASN A 186 4.63 3.16 -24.16
N GLY A 187 3.62 3.93 -23.75
CA GLY A 187 2.64 4.51 -24.65
C GLY A 187 1.50 3.57 -25.08
N ALA A 188 1.48 2.32 -24.61
CA ALA A 188 0.39 1.38 -24.84
C ALA A 188 -0.47 1.20 -23.59
N ARG A 189 -1.80 1.14 -23.75
CA ARG A 189 -2.72 0.91 -22.62
C ARG A 189 -2.63 -0.55 -22.17
N ALA A 190 -2.13 -0.76 -20.94
CA ALA A 190 -1.89 -2.07 -20.34
C ALA A 190 -3.07 -2.55 -19.47
N ALA A 191 -3.75 -1.64 -18.76
CA ALA A 191 -4.89 -1.99 -17.92
C ALA A 191 -5.90 -0.84 -17.86
N THR A 192 -7.15 -1.18 -17.52
CA THR A 192 -8.24 -0.24 -17.25
C THR A 192 -8.94 -0.61 -15.95
N GLY A 193 -9.54 0.37 -15.30
CA GLY A 193 -10.31 0.18 -14.10
C GLY A 193 -11.13 1.41 -13.74
N ARG A 194 -11.57 1.46 -12.52
CA ARG A 194 -12.31 2.59 -11.96
C ARG A 194 -12.23 2.60 -10.44
N GLY A 195 -12.52 3.74 -9.84
CA GLY A 195 -12.48 3.90 -8.39
C GLY A 195 -13.34 2.90 -7.62
N ALA A 196 -14.48 2.47 -8.17
CA ALA A 196 -15.34 1.46 -7.53
C ALA A 196 -14.68 0.08 -7.35
N ASN A 197 -13.57 -0.20 -8.02
CA ASN A 197 -12.84 -1.46 -7.84
C ASN A 197 -12.20 -1.58 -6.44
N VAL A 198 -12.04 -0.48 -5.74
CA VAL A 198 -11.57 -0.46 -4.34
C VAL A 198 -12.75 -0.29 -3.39
N LEU A 199 -13.28 -1.39 -2.90
CA LEU A 199 -14.42 -1.46 -1.94
C LEU A 199 -15.67 -0.66 -2.36
N GLY A 200 -15.87 -0.42 -3.66
CA GLY A 200 -17.02 0.33 -4.19
C GLY A 200 -16.78 1.84 -4.31
N ASP A 201 -15.96 2.43 -3.48
CA ASP A 201 -15.55 3.85 -3.51
C ASP A 201 -14.23 4.02 -2.75
N PRO A 202 -13.27 4.81 -3.25
CA PRO A 202 -12.03 5.12 -2.53
C PRO A 202 -12.23 5.65 -1.10
N ARG A 203 -13.33 6.39 -0.84
CA ARG A 203 -13.68 6.86 0.51
C ARG A 203 -14.07 5.71 1.44
N ALA A 204 -14.74 4.68 0.91
CA ALA A 204 -15.05 3.48 1.67
C ALA A 204 -13.78 2.70 2.03
N ALA A 205 -12.78 2.67 1.14
CA ALA A 205 -11.47 2.11 1.42
C ALA A 205 -10.76 2.86 2.55
N LEU A 206 -10.78 4.21 2.53
CA LEU A 206 -10.23 5.03 3.60
C LEU A 206 -10.90 4.74 4.96
N ALA A 207 -12.23 4.71 5.01
CA ALA A 207 -12.96 4.36 6.24
C ALA A 207 -12.62 2.96 6.74
N SER A 208 -12.55 1.98 5.82
CA SER A 208 -12.15 0.61 6.15
C SER A 208 -10.70 0.54 6.68
N MET A 209 -9.80 1.39 6.20
CA MET A 209 -8.44 1.49 6.75
C MET A 209 -8.48 1.89 8.23
N ALA A 210 -9.27 2.92 8.58
CA ALA A 210 -9.42 3.34 9.98
C ALA A 210 -9.92 2.18 10.86
N ASP A 211 -10.91 1.41 10.39
CA ASP A 211 -11.42 0.22 11.09
C ASP A 211 -10.36 -0.87 11.25
N GLN A 212 -9.56 -1.14 10.21
CA GLN A 212 -8.50 -2.15 10.29
C GLN A 212 -7.39 -1.73 11.27
N LEU A 213 -6.99 -0.46 11.27
CA LEU A 213 -5.99 0.07 12.21
C LEU A 213 -6.50 0.04 13.65
N ALA A 214 -7.79 0.35 13.88
CA ALA A 214 -8.41 0.30 15.22
C ALA A 214 -8.32 -1.10 15.86
N ARG A 215 -8.36 -2.18 15.06
CA ARG A 215 -8.17 -3.56 15.57
C ARG A 215 -6.80 -3.78 16.21
N PHE A 216 -5.81 -2.96 15.84
CA PHE A 216 -4.46 -3.00 16.38
C PHE A 216 -4.19 -1.87 17.38
N GLY A 217 -5.24 -1.17 17.84
CA GLY A 217 -5.09 -0.03 18.75
C GLY A 217 -4.41 1.19 18.11
N THR A 218 -4.41 1.27 16.78
CA THR A 218 -3.81 2.35 15.99
C THR A 218 -4.92 3.21 15.37
N THR A 219 -4.67 4.51 15.21
CA THR A 219 -5.60 5.45 14.57
C THR A 219 -4.89 6.24 13.47
N LEU A 220 -5.65 6.79 12.53
CA LEU A 220 -5.12 7.71 11.53
C LEU A 220 -4.72 9.05 12.19
N ARG A 221 -3.62 9.62 11.74
CA ARG A 221 -3.07 10.89 12.23
C ARG A 221 -3.00 11.93 11.14
N ALA A 222 -3.00 13.20 11.54
CA ALA A 222 -2.69 14.31 10.64
C ALA A 222 -1.37 14.04 9.89
N ASP A 223 -1.26 14.58 8.69
CA ASP A 223 -0.12 14.48 7.78
C ASP A 223 0.19 13.05 7.27
N GLN A 224 -0.63 12.05 7.60
CA GLN A 224 -0.48 10.71 7.03
C GLN A 224 -1.10 10.60 5.65
N VAL A 225 -0.40 9.91 4.74
CA VAL A 225 -0.90 9.52 3.42
C VAL A 225 -1.53 8.14 3.51
N ILE A 226 -2.78 8.00 3.07
CA ILE A 226 -3.53 6.75 3.08
C ILE A 226 -3.90 6.38 1.66
N THR A 227 -3.32 5.28 1.15
CA THR A 227 -3.66 4.77 -0.18
C THR A 227 -4.83 3.80 -0.11
N THR A 228 -5.53 3.64 -1.21
CA THR A 228 -6.82 2.94 -1.24
C THR A 228 -6.76 1.55 -1.85
N GLY A 229 -5.60 1.14 -2.34
CA GLY A 229 -5.45 -0.08 -3.14
C GLY A 229 -5.69 0.18 -4.63
N THR A 230 -5.28 -0.78 -5.43
CA THR A 230 -5.30 -0.65 -6.89
C THR A 230 -6.70 -0.57 -7.47
N THR A 231 -6.91 0.37 -8.38
CA THR A 231 -8.14 0.54 -9.16
C THR A 231 -8.18 -0.33 -10.41
N THR A 232 -7.05 -0.93 -10.81
CA THR A 232 -6.90 -1.78 -12.00
C THR A 232 -6.42 -3.18 -11.61
N VAL A 233 -6.47 -4.13 -12.55
CA VAL A 233 -5.64 -5.33 -12.42
C VAL A 233 -4.19 -4.91 -12.66
N PRO A 234 -3.26 -5.15 -11.72
CA PRO A 234 -1.88 -4.70 -11.83
C PRO A 234 -1.17 -5.35 -13.04
N PRO A 235 -0.77 -4.58 -14.07
CA PRO A 235 0.01 -5.13 -15.18
C PRO A 235 1.47 -5.35 -14.78
N PRO A 236 2.16 -6.32 -15.41
CA PRO A 236 3.58 -6.54 -15.21
C PRO A 236 4.42 -5.41 -15.80
N ILE A 237 5.56 -5.16 -15.18
CA ILE A 237 6.58 -4.19 -15.62
C ILE A 237 7.92 -4.87 -15.86
N ALA A 238 8.74 -4.25 -16.72
CA ALA A 238 10.09 -4.67 -17.06
C ALA A 238 11.10 -3.53 -16.86
N PRO A 239 12.41 -3.84 -16.84
CA PRO A 239 13.45 -2.81 -16.91
C PRO A 239 13.24 -1.88 -18.10
N SER A 240 13.54 -0.59 -17.94
CA SER A 240 13.38 0.49 -18.91
C SER A 240 11.93 0.86 -19.25
N ASP A 241 10.92 0.29 -18.62
CA ASP A 241 9.55 0.68 -18.83
C ASP A 241 9.29 2.10 -18.32
N HIS A 242 8.45 2.83 -19.07
CA HIS A 242 7.82 4.08 -18.65
C HIS A 242 6.34 3.83 -18.40
N VAL A 243 5.88 4.11 -17.18
CA VAL A 243 4.51 3.89 -16.75
C VAL A 243 3.81 5.23 -16.51
N GLN A 244 2.57 5.34 -17.00
CA GLN A 244 1.68 6.45 -16.70
C GLN A 244 0.34 5.91 -16.21
N ALA A 245 -0.08 6.31 -15.02
CA ALA A 245 -1.43 6.12 -14.50
C ALA A 245 -2.26 7.36 -14.84
N LYS A 246 -3.37 7.17 -15.55
CA LYS A 246 -4.31 8.22 -15.95
C LYS A 246 -5.64 8.02 -15.21
N PHE A 247 -6.21 9.13 -14.75
CA PHE A 247 -7.46 9.13 -13.98
C PHE A 247 -8.51 10.02 -14.68
N GLY A 248 -8.68 9.80 -15.98
CA GLY A 248 -9.58 10.61 -16.80
C GLY A 248 -9.26 12.10 -16.68
N PRO A 249 -10.27 12.96 -16.41
CA PRO A 249 -10.08 14.41 -16.30
C PRO A 249 -9.35 14.85 -15.01
N LEU A 250 -9.15 13.94 -14.04
CA LEU A 250 -8.49 14.26 -12.77
C LEU A 250 -6.97 14.43 -12.93
N GLY A 251 -6.38 13.91 -14.00
CA GLY A 251 -4.97 14.05 -14.29
C GLY A 251 -4.23 12.72 -14.43
N SER A 252 -2.91 12.78 -14.29
CA SER A 252 -2.05 11.60 -14.39
C SER A 252 -0.80 11.71 -13.52
N VAL A 253 -0.21 10.56 -13.23
CA VAL A 253 1.08 10.43 -12.55
C VAL A 253 1.93 9.43 -13.32
N SER A 254 3.26 9.60 -13.34
CA SER A 254 4.15 8.73 -14.09
C SER A 254 5.39 8.33 -13.29
N VAL A 255 6.00 7.24 -13.71
CA VAL A 255 7.25 6.71 -13.17
C VAL A 255 7.97 5.94 -14.28
N SER A 256 9.31 5.86 -14.21
CA SER A 256 10.11 5.02 -15.08
C SER A 256 10.91 4.00 -14.28
N PHE A 257 11.37 2.95 -14.94
CA PHE A 257 12.22 1.93 -14.34
C PHE A 257 13.61 1.96 -14.95
N ALA A 258 14.63 1.82 -14.11
CA ALA A 258 16.00 1.70 -14.59
C ALA A 258 16.17 0.45 -15.47
N SER A 259 17.18 0.48 -16.37
CA SER A 259 17.55 -0.63 -17.26
C SER A 259 18.20 -1.80 -16.51
#